data_f9a206fc43bb095f5173c93209e8ed65
#
_entry.id   f9a206fc43bb095f5173c93209e8ed65
#
_cell.length_a   1.000
_cell.length_b   1.000
_cell.length_c   1.000
_cell.angle_alpha   90.00
_cell.angle_beta   90.00
_cell.angle_gamma   90.00
#
_symmetry.space_group_name_H-M   'P 1'
#
loop_
_entity.id
_entity.type
_entity.pdbx_description
1 polymer ?
#
loop_
_entity_poly.entity_id
_entity_poly.type
_entity_poly.pdbx_seq_one_letter_code
_entity_poly.pdbx_strand_id
1 'polypeptide(L)'
;VQGVFYQLITLGLVALGIYYIVTNTARNMLERGLASGFHFLGVESQFDIGMTLIEYSPTSTYFDSFIVGLLNTLLVAGIGILFATIIGFTVGIMRLSSNWLIAKIAEAYVEILRNIPLLLQIFFWYFAVLRALPKPKQSLELYDSFFLNNRGLFIPDTVFGEGSSIIFYLLWLTIIISIGTVSYTHLRAHETLTD
;
A
#
# COMPACT_ATOMS: atom_id res chain seq x y z
N VAL A 1 -14.42 2.35 -49.78
CA VAL A 1 -14.52 3.83 -49.73
C VAL A 1 -15.57 4.26 -48.70
N GLN A 2 -16.77 3.66 -48.68
CA GLN A 2 -17.83 4.04 -47.73
C GLN A 2 -17.44 3.80 -46.25
N GLY A 3 -16.76 2.70 -45.94
CA GLY A 3 -16.32 2.40 -44.57
C GLY A 3 -15.33 3.44 -44.02
N VAL A 4 -14.36 3.89 -44.81
CA VAL A 4 -13.37 4.89 -44.41
C VAL A 4 -14.05 6.25 -44.17
N PHE A 5 -15.06 6.58 -44.97
CA PHE A 5 -15.82 7.81 -44.79
C PHE A 5 -16.55 7.87 -43.43
N TYR A 6 -17.25 6.79 -43.08
CA TYR A 6 -17.91 6.72 -41.74
C TYR A 6 -16.90 6.71 -40.59
N GLN A 7 -15.75 6.06 -40.75
CA GLN A 7 -14.70 6.08 -39.75
C GLN A 7 -14.15 7.50 -39.50
N LEU A 8 -13.91 8.25 -40.57
CA LEU A 8 -13.44 9.64 -40.47
C LEU A 8 -14.48 10.54 -39.82
N ILE A 9 -15.77 10.38 -40.15
CA ILE A 9 -16.85 11.15 -39.51
C ILE A 9 -16.91 10.81 -38.02
N THR A 10 -16.90 9.53 -37.68
CA THR A 10 -16.95 9.12 -36.26
C THR A 10 -15.75 9.66 -35.48
N LEU A 11 -14.54 9.55 -36.05
CA LEU A 11 -13.34 10.10 -35.44
C LEU A 11 -13.43 11.63 -35.25
N GLY A 12 -13.95 12.34 -36.26
CA GLY A 12 -14.18 13.77 -36.19
C GLY A 12 -15.19 14.16 -35.10
N LEU A 13 -16.30 13.43 -34.98
CA LEU A 13 -17.29 13.66 -33.92
C LEU A 13 -16.74 13.39 -32.53
N VAL A 14 -15.97 12.33 -32.38
CA VAL A 14 -15.30 12.00 -31.11
C VAL A 14 -14.28 13.10 -30.73
N ALA A 15 -13.45 13.53 -31.69
CA ALA A 15 -12.47 14.60 -31.48
C ALA A 15 -13.15 15.93 -31.11
N LEU A 16 -14.25 16.30 -31.77
CA LEU A 16 -15.05 17.47 -31.45
C LEU A 16 -15.68 17.35 -30.05
N GLY A 17 -16.19 16.18 -29.70
CA GLY A 17 -16.73 15.91 -28.35
C GLY A 17 -15.68 16.08 -27.26
N ILE A 18 -14.50 15.51 -27.45
CA ILE A 18 -13.37 15.66 -26.52
C ILE A 18 -12.95 17.14 -26.42
N TYR A 19 -12.79 17.82 -27.55
CA TYR A 19 -12.45 19.25 -27.57
C TYR A 19 -13.47 20.09 -26.81
N TYR A 20 -14.77 19.85 -27.03
CA TYR A 20 -15.85 20.57 -26.33
C TYR A 20 -15.80 20.31 -24.82
N ILE A 21 -15.65 19.06 -24.40
CA ILE A 21 -15.57 18.69 -22.98
C ILE A 21 -14.37 19.38 -22.32
N VAL A 22 -13.18 19.30 -22.92
CA VAL A 22 -11.95 19.88 -22.38
C VAL A 22 -12.07 21.41 -22.27
N THR A 23 -12.53 22.09 -23.32
CA THR A 23 -12.64 23.54 -23.32
C THR A 23 -13.73 24.04 -22.36
N ASN A 24 -14.87 23.36 -22.30
CA ASN A 24 -15.95 23.69 -21.38
C ASN A 24 -15.54 23.47 -19.93
N THR A 25 -14.84 22.35 -19.65
CA THR A 25 -14.30 22.07 -18.30
C THR A 25 -13.29 23.12 -17.88
N ALA A 26 -12.33 23.46 -18.75
CA ALA A 26 -11.33 24.48 -18.47
C ALA A 26 -11.97 25.84 -18.17
N ARG A 27 -13.00 26.24 -18.95
CA ARG A 27 -13.75 27.47 -18.72
C ARG A 27 -14.47 27.45 -17.37
N ASN A 28 -15.21 26.40 -17.08
CA ASN A 28 -15.93 26.25 -15.81
C ASN A 28 -14.99 26.22 -14.59
N MET A 29 -13.80 25.67 -14.73
CA MET A 29 -12.78 25.72 -13.69
C MET A 29 -12.29 27.13 -13.43
N LEU A 30 -11.99 27.89 -14.50
CA LEU A 30 -11.57 29.29 -14.39
C LEU A 30 -12.66 30.15 -13.76
N GLU A 31 -13.92 30.02 -14.19
CA GLU A 31 -15.06 30.75 -13.63
C GLU A 31 -15.31 30.47 -12.16
N ARG A 32 -14.98 29.25 -11.70
CA ARG A 32 -15.09 28.85 -10.29
C ARG A 32 -13.84 29.15 -9.47
N GLY A 33 -12.83 29.80 -10.04
CA GLY A 33 -11.56 30.08 -9.37
C GLY A 33 -10.72 28.86 -9.09
N LEU A 34 -11.00 27.72 -9.75
CA LEU A 34 -10.23 26.52 -9.62
C LEU A 34 -8.98 26.64 -10.50
N ALA A 35 -7.81 26.58 -9.87
CA ALA A 35 -6.55 26.57 -10.60
C ALA A 35 -6.44 25.32 -11.47
N SER A 36 -6.25 25.50 -12.78
CA SER A 36 -5.95 24.40 -13.69
C SER A 36 -4.43 24.18 -13.75
N GLY A 37 -4.02 22.91 -13.77
CA GLY A 37 -2.60 22.55 -13.88
C GLY A 37 -1.96 22.22 -12.54
N PHE A 38 -0.64 22.04 -12.54
CA PHE A 38 0.14 21.55 -11.40
C PHE A 38 0.79 22.67 -10.56
N HIS A 39 0.46 23.94 -10.83
CA HIS A 39 1.05 25.07 -10.10
C HIS A 39 0.78 24.99 -8.59
N PHE A 40 -0.37 24.48 -8.18
CA PHE A 40 -0.73 24.31 -6.77
C PHE A 40 0.25 23.42 -6.00
N LEU A 41 0.95 22.51 -6.68
CA LEU A 41 1.93 21.63 -6.03
C LEU A 41 3.07 22.39 -5.36
N GLY A 42 3.40 23.59 -5.84
CA GLY A 42 4.42 24.46 -5.24
C GLY A 42 3.89 25.41 -4.15
N VAL A 43 2.59 25.35 -3.83
CA VAL A 43 1.99 26.18 -2.78
C VAL A 43 2.08 25.48 -1.44
N GLU A 44 2.20 26.22 -0.33
CA GLU A 44 2.18 25.68 1.02
C GLU A 44 0.88 24.94 1.32
N SER A 45 1.00 23.76 1.93
CA SER A 45 -0.15 22.88 2.21
C SER A 45 -1.05 23.38 3.32
N GLN A 46 -0.48 24.07 4.31
CA GLN A 46 -1.15 24.67 5.49
C GLN A 46 -1.88 23.64 6.39
N PHE A 47 -1.56 22.37 6.29
CA PHE A 47 -2.07 21.32 7.18
C PHE A 47 -0.93 20.40 7.64
N ASP A 48 -1.16 19.70 8.75
CA ASP A 48 -0.21 18.78 9.33
C ASP A 48 -0.59 17.33 8.99
N ILE A 49 0.42 16.46 8.89
CA ILE A 49 0.25 15.01 8.68
C ILE A 49 0.84 14.30 9.90
N GLY A 50 0.00 13.57 10.63
CA GLY A 50 0.37 12.98 11.92
C GLY A 50 1.43 11.87 11.86
N MET A 51 1.71 11.30 10.69
CA MET A 51 2.77 10.31 10.48
C MET A 51 3.53 10.64 9.20
N THR A 52 4.82 10.91 9.34
CA THR A 52 5.69 11.27 8.22
C THR A 52 6.99 10.47 8.29
N LEU A 53 7.47 9.99 7.15
CA LEU A 53 8.76 9.30 7.00
C LEU A 53 9.89 10.26 6.60
N ILE A 54 9.53 11.49 6.26
CA ILE A 54 10.43 12.59 5.91
C ILE A 54 10.04 13.82 6.71
N GLU A 55 10.91 14.79 6.81
CA GLU A 55 10.59 16.06 7.47
C GLU A 55 9.44 16.76 6.72
N TYR A 56 8.38 17.07 7.44
CA TYR A 56 7.18 17.70 6.92
C TYR A 56 6.59 18.65 7.96
N SER A 57 6.12 19.80 7.51
CA SER A 57 5.47 20.81 8.34
C SER A 57 4.34 21.48 7.56
N PRO A 58 3.44 22.25 8.20
CA PRO A 58 2.40 23.00 7.51
C PRO A 58 2.91 24.02 6.48
N THR A 59 4.18 24.42 6.54
CA THR A 59 4.84 25.29 5.55
C THR A 59 5.43 24.52 4.37
N SER A 60 5.40 23.19 4.40
CA SER A 60 5.79 22.34 3.28
C SER A 60 4.77 22.43 2.15
N THR A 61 5.19 22.13 0.93
CA THR A 61 4.34 22.27 -0.25
C THR A 61 3.34 21.10 -0.39
N TYR A 62 2.33 21.28 -1.23
CA TYR A 62 1.43 20.18 -1.61
C TYR A 62 2.18 19.03 -2.29
N PHE A 63 3.29 19.29 -2.98
CA PHE A 63 4.14 18.26 -3.54
C PHE A 63 4.77 17.41 -2.45
N ASP A 64 5.29 18.04 -1.39
CA ASP A 64 5.85 17.33 -0.22
C ASP A 64 4.77 16.49 0.46
N SER A 65 3.55 17.04 0.60
CA SER A 65 2.40 16.29 1.11
C SER A 65 2.09 15.05 0.28
N PHE A 66 2.17 15.15 -1.05
CA PHE A 66 2.00 14.02 -1.96
C PHE A 66 3.10 12.97 -1.76
N ILE A 67 4.36 13.38 -1.61
CA ILE A 67 5.48 12.48 -1.34
C ILE A 67 5.30 11.76 0.01
N VAL A 68 4.90 12.49 1.06
CA VAL A 68 4.59 11.87 2.36
C VAL A 68 3.49 10.82 2.22
N GLY A 69 2.39 11.15 1.52
CA GLY A 69 1.31 10.20 1.26
C GLY A 69 1.74 8.97 0.48
N LEU A 70 2.59 9.15 -0.53
CA LEU A 70 3.17 8.06 -1.32
C LEU A 70 4.04 7.15 -0.45
N LEU A 71 4.95 7.72 0.34
CA LEU A 71 5.84 6.97 1.22
C LEU A 71 5.06 6.19 2.28
N ASN A 72 4.05 6.81 2.91
CA ASN A 72 3.17 6.15 3.86
C ASN A 72 2.40 4.98 3.20
N THR A 73 1.93 5.17 1.97
CA THR A 73 1.26 4.12 1.20
C THR A 73 2.21 2.95 0.92
N LEU A 74 3.44 3.23 0.50
CA LEU A 74 4.45 2.21 0.23
C LEU A 74 4.85 1.46 1.50
N LEU A 75 4.99 2.15 2.62
CA LEU A 75 5.26 1.53 3.92
C LEU A 75 4.15 0.55 4.31
N VAL A 76 2.90 1.01 4.29
CA VAL A 76 1.74 0.17 4.63
C VAL A 76 1.61 -1.00 3.66
N ALA A 77 1.81 -0.77 2.36
CA ALA A 77 1.79 -1.83 1.35
C ALA A 77 2.89 -2.86 1.59
N GLY A 78 4.12 -2.43 1.87
CA GLY A 78 5.25 -3.33 2.15
C GLY A 78 4.99 -4.22 3.37
N ILE A 79 4.57 -3.62 4.47
CA ILE A 79 4.21 -4.34 5.70
C ILE A 79 3.02 -5.28 5.45
N GLY A 80 2.00 -4.79 4.75
CA GLY A 80 0.81 -5.55 4.42
C GLY A 80 1.11 -6.77 3.54
N ILE A 81 1.94 -6.62 2.52
CA ILE A 81 2.38 -7.73 1.65
C ILE A 81 3.15 -8.79 2.46
N LEU A 82 4.05 -8.36 3.35
CA LEU A 82 4.81 -9.26 4.20
C LEU A 82 3.88 -10.14 5.04
N PHE A 83 2.97 -9.52 5.81
CA PHE A 83 2.03 -10.24 6.67
C PHE A 83 1.04 -11.08 5.86
N ALA A 84 0.51 -10.54 4.76
CA ALA A 84 -0.39 -11.27 3.88
C ALA A 84 0.27 -12.52 3.29
N THR A 85 1.55 -12.45 2.93
CA THR A 85 2.32 -13.59 2.42
C THR A 85 2.49 -14.67 3.49
N ILE A 86 2.90 -14.28 4.70
CA ILE A 86 3.10 -15.21 5.82
C ILE A 86 1.77 -15.91 6.17
N ILE A 87 0.71 -15.14 6.36
CA ILE A 87 -0.61 -15.68 6.72
C ILE A 87 -1.15 -16.54 5.58
N GLY A 88 -1.09 -16.04 4.35
CA GLY A 88 -1.61 -16.74 3.17
C GLY A 88 -0.89 -18.07 2.92
N PHE A 89 0.43 -18.09 3.07
CA PHE A 89 1.22 -19.31 2.95
C PHE A 89 0.87 -20.32 4.06
N THR A 90 0.79 -19.85 5.32
CA THR A 90 0.42 -20.68 6.46
C THR A 90 -0.96 -21.30 6.29
N VAL A 91 -1.96 -20.47 5.98
CA VAL A 91 -3.35 -20.93 5.75
C VAL A 91 -3.43 -21.84 4.52
N GLY A 92 -2.65 -21.55 3.48
CA GLY A 92 -2.56 -22.41 2.30
C GLY A 92 -2.06 -23.83 2.63
N ILE A 93 -1.00 -23.96 3.43
CA ILE A 93 -0.49 -25.26 3.91
C ILE A 93 -1.53 -25.92 4.82
N MET A 94 -2.13 -25.20 5.76
CA MET A 94 -3.18 -25.75 6.63
C MET A 94 -4.34 -26.35 5.83
N ARG A 95 -4.74 -25.72 4.73
CA ARG A 95 -5.81 -26.21 3.86
C ARG A 95 -5.47 -27.53 3.15
N LEU A 96 -4.18 -27.78 2.91
CA LEU A 96 -3.68 -29.02 2.30
C LEU A 96 -3.38 -30.11 3.33
N SER A 97 -3.61 -29.85 4.62
CA SER A 97 -3.34 -30.80 5.70
C SER A 97 -4.20 -32.05 5.58
N SER A 98 -3.60 -33.23 5.85
CA SER A 98 -4.32 -34.49 6.01
C SER A 98 -5.20 -34.53 7.28
N ASN A 99 -4.96 -33.64 8.24
CA ASN A 99 -5.79 -33.49 9.42
C ASN A 99 -7.06 -32.71 9.06
N TRP A 100 -8.21 -33.39 9.12
CA TRP A 100 -9.51 -32.84 8.77
C TRP A 100 -9.84 -31.53 9.51
N LEU A 101 -9.53 -31.45 10.81
CA LEU A 101 -9.86 -30.27 11.62
C LEU A 101 -9.06 -29.05 11.17
N ILE A 102 -7.75 -29.22 10.94
CA ILE A 102 -6.88 -28.13 10.46
C ILE A 102 -7.33 -27.65 9.10
N ALA A 103 -7.59 -28.56 8.17
CA ALA A 103 -8.06 -28.22 6.84
C ALA A 103 -9.42 -27.47 6.89
N LYS A 104 -10.34 -27.90 7.76
CA LYS A 104 -11.66 -27.28 7.90
C LYS A 104 -11.62 -25.88 8.51
N ILE A 105 -10.75 -25.64 9.50
CA ILE A 105 -10.51 -24.31 10.06
C ILE A 105 -9.94 -23.36 8.99
N ALA A 106 -8.96 -23.81 8.22
CA ALA A 106 -8.37 -23.01 7.16
C ALA A 106 -9.38 -22.70 6.03
N GLU A 107 -10.21 -23.68 5.66
CA GLU A 107 -11.30 -23.49 4.69
C GLU A 107 -12.29 -22.43 5.18
N ALA A 108 -12.79 -22.55 6.40
CA ALA A 108 -13.73 -21.61 7.00
C ALA A 108 -13.13 -20.18 7.05
N TYR A 109 -11.86 -20.03 7.44
CA TYR A 109 -11.17 -18.74 7.43
C TYR A 109 -11.17 -18.11 6.02
N VAL A 110 -10.78 -18.88 5.01
CA VAL A 110 -10.75 -18.40 3.62
C VAL A 110 -12.15 -18.03 3.13
N GLU A 111 -13.15 -18.87 3.40
CA GLU A 111 -14.52 -18.60 2.96
C GLU A 111 -15.12 -17.36 3.62
N ILE A 112 -14.93 -17.17 4.91
CA ILE A 112 -15.38 -15.98 5.63
C ILE A 112 -14.76 -14.72 5.00
N LEU A 113 -13.45 -14.69 4.83
CA LEU A 113 -12.76 -13.51 4.30
C LEU A 113 -13.10 -13.23 2.83
N ARG A 114 -13.31 -14.26 2.02
CA ARG A 114 -13.69 -14.09 0.61
C ARG A 114 -15.13 -13.63 0.42
N ASN A 115 -16.04 -14.06 1.29
CA ASN A 115 -17.47 -13.77 1.17
C ASN A 115 -17.86 -12.42 1.79
N ILE A 116 -17.00 -11.84 2.65
CA ILE A 116 -17.24 -10.52 3.22
C ILE A 116 -16.60 -9.46 2.30
N PRO A 117 -17.36 -8.49 1.76
CA PRO A 117 -16.80 -7.38 1.00
C PRO A 117 -15.70 -6.66 1.77
N LEU A 118 -14.60 -6.29 1.09
CA LEU A 118 -13.44 -5.62 1.70
C LEU A 118 -13.83 -4.38 2.52
N LEU A 119 -14.78 -3.59 2.02
CA LEU A 119 -15.27 -2.40 2.72
C LEU A 119 -15.85 -2.72 4.10
N LEU A 120 -16.63 -3.81 4.21
CA LEU A 120 -17.17 -4.26 5.49
C LEU A 120 -16.07 -4.74 6.44
N GLN A 121 -15.03 -5.41 5.92
CA GLN A 121 -13.88 -5.80 6.73
C GLN A 121 -13.17 -4.56 7.29
N ILE A 122 -12.93 -3.53 6.46
CA ILE A 122 -12.33 -2.27 6.91
C ILE A 122 -13.21 -1.59 7.98
N PHE A 123 -14.52 -1.53 7.78
CA PHE A 123 -15.44 -0.95 8.77
C PHE A 123 -15.43 -1.73 10.08
N PHE A 124 -15.40 -3.06 10.03
CA PHE A 124 -15.29 -3.88 11.24
C PHE A 124 -13.99 -3.55 12.01
N TRP A 125 -12.86 -3.55 11.36
CA TRP A 125 -11.58 -3.24 11.99
C TRP A 125 -11.54 -1.81 12.55
N TYR A 126 -12.05 -0.85 11.79
CA TYR A 126 -12.05 0.55 12.21
C TYR A 126 -13.04 0.82 13.35
N PHE A 127 -14.30 0.42 13.20
CA PHE A 127 -15.34 0.77 14.16
C PHE A 127 -15.45 -0.21 15.35
N ALA A 128 -15.28 -1.51 15.12
CA ALA A 128 -15.41 -2.50 16.17
C ALA A 128 -14.10 -2.73 16.94
N VAL A 129 -12.94 -2.68 16.26
CA VAL A 129 -11.66 -2.96 16.90
C VAL A 129 -10.97 -1.67 17.32
N LEU A 130 -10.61 -0.77 16.38
CA LEU A 130 -9.83 0.43 16.73
C LEU A 130 -10.58 1.36 17.66
N ARG A 131 -11.88 1.59 17.47
CA ARG A 131 -12.66 2.47 18.37
C ARG A 131 -12.94 1.86 19.74
N ALA A 132 -12.86 0.54 19.89
CA ALA A 132 -12.96 -0.13 21.18
C ALA A 132 -11.70 0.00 22.04
N LEU A 133 -10.55 0.31 21.41
CA LEU A 133 -9.30 0.56 22.12
C LEU A 133 -9.36 1.87 22.92
N PRO A 134 -8.62 1.96 24.04
CA PRO A 134 -8.59 3.14 24.87
C PRO A 134 -8.03 4.36 24.14
N LYS A 135 -8.32 5.55 24.66
CA LYS A 135 -7.76 6.81 24.16
C LYS A 135 -6.25 6.88 24.44
N PRO A 136 -5.48 7.72 23.72
CA PRO A 136 -4.02 7.82 23.90
C PRO A 136 -3.55 8.09 25.34
N LYS A 137 -4.34 8.82 26.12
CA LYS A 137 -4.03 9.08 27.56
C LYS A 137 -4.23 7.87 28.47
N GLN A 138 -4.87 6.82 27.99
CA GLN A 138 -5.21 5.59 28.71
C GLN A 138 -4.73 4.37 27.94
N SER A 139 -3.68 4.52 27.15
CA SER A 139 -3.12 3.44 26.33
C SER A 139 -2.90 2.18 27.17
N LEU A 140 -3.14 1.03 26.54
CA LEU A 140 -2.69 -0.24 27.12
C LEU A 140 -1.17 -0.29 27.00
N GLU A 141 -0.53 -0.45 28.15
CA GLU A 141 0.93 -0.44 28.28
C GLU A 141 1.44 -1.87 28.45
N LEU A 142 2.49 -2.20 27.71
CA LEU A 142 3.17 -3.47 27.79
C LEU A 142 4.68 -3.23 27.88
N TYR A 143 5.30 -3.73 28.94
CA TYR A 143 6.74 -3.60 29.25
C TYR A 143 7.25 -2.15 29.24
N ASP A 144 6.44 -1.19 29.72
CA ASP A 144 6.78 0.24 29.82
C ASP A 144 7.28 0.90 28.51
N SER A 145 7.08 0.21 27.38
CA SER A 145 7.67 0.61 26.10
C SER A 145 6.69 0.53 24.94
N PHE A 146 5.70 -0.37 24.99
CA PHE A 146 4.72 -0.54 23.94
C PHE A 146 3.38 0.02 24.38
N PHE A 147 2.79 0.91 23.61
CA PHE A 147 1.52 1.54 23.93
C PHE A 147 0.50 1.28 22.83
N LEU A 148 -0.59 0.59 23.17
CA LEU A 148 -1.68 0.30 22.26
C LEU A 148 -2.89 1.18 22.59
N ASN A 149 -3.37 1.93 21.62
CA ASN A 149 -4.55 2.79 21.75
C ASN A 149 -5.30 2.91 20.44
N ASN A 150 -6.38 3.70 20.42
CA ASN A 150 -7.21 3.88 19.23
C ASN A 150 -6.55 4.64 18.06
N ARG A 151 -5.33 5.12 18.23
CA ARG A 151 -4.51 5.70 17.14
C ARG A 151 -3.51 4.70 16.56
N GLY A 152 -3.30 3.56 17.22
CA GLY A 152 -2.40 2.50 16.78
C GLY A 152 -1.52 1.95 17.89
N LEU A 153 -0.52 1.18 17.47
CA LEU A 153 0.53 0.63 18.30
C LEU A 153 1.75 1.55 18.22
N PHE A 154 2.13 2.09 19.35
CA PHE A 154 3.36 2.88 19.50
C PHE A 154 4.45 1.94 20.02
N ILE A 155 5.57 1.92 19.33
CA ILE A 155 6.76 1.15 19.68
C ILE A 155 7.91 2.12 19.96
N PRO A 156 8.88 1.73 20.81
CA PRO A 156 10.07 2.56 21.03
C PRO A 156 10.79 2.88 19.73
N ASP A 157 11.31 4.08 19.63
CA ASP A 157 12.14 4.48 18.52
C ASP A 157 13.45 3.67 18.52
N THR A 158 13.84 3.20 17.35
CA THR A 158 15.05 2.38 17.21
C THR A 158 16.24 3.30 17.01
N VAL A 159 17.04 3.47 18.08
CA VAL A 159 18.30 4.20 17.97
C VAL A 159 19.35 3.29 17.32
N PHE A 160 19.72 3.61 16.09
CA PHE A 160 20.80 2.92 15.41
C PHE A 160 22.16 3.43 15.93
N GLY A 161 22.84 2.57 16.70
CA GLY A 161 24.20 2.85 17.18
C GLY A 161 25.27 2.69 16.09
N GLU A 162 26.51 3.06 16.45
CA GLU A 162 27.68 2.80 15.60
C GLU A 162 27.80 1.31 15.32
N GLY A 163 27.84 0.93 14.02
CA GLY A 163 27.89 -0.49 13.58
C GLY A 163 26.55 -1.07 13.10
N SER A 164 25.43 -0.38 13.27
CA SER A 164 24.14 -0.82 12.71
C SER A 164 24.18 -0.97 11.19
N SER A 165 24.97 -0.14 10.50
CA SER A 165 25.22 -0.23 9.06
C SER A 165 25.81 -1.59 8.65
N ILE A 166 26.68 -2.17 9.47
CA ILE A 166 27.27 -3.50 9.23
C ILE A 166 26.18 -4.57 9.21
N ILE A 167 25.23 -4.50 10.14
CA ILE A 167 24.11 -5.44 10.21
C ILE A 167 23.26 -5.34 8.94
N PHE A 168 22.95 -4.14 8.48
CA PHE A 168 22.22 -3.93 7.22
C PHE A 168 22.98 -4.46 6.01
N TYR A 169 24.30 -4.23 5.92
CA TYR A 169 25.13 -4.77 4.83
C TYR A 169 25.16 -6.31 4.86
N LEU A 170 25.32 -6.92 6.03
CA LEU A 170 25.29 -8.38 6.17
C LEU A 170 23.93 -8.97 5.78
N LEU A 171 22.84 -8.30 6.17
CA LEU A 171 21.50 -8.72 5.82
C LEU A 171 21.25 -8.64 4.31
N TRP A 172 21.64 -7.55 3.66
CA TRP A 172 21.58 -7.41 2.22
C TRP A 172 22.46 -8.44 1.49
N LEU A 173 23.68 -8.67 1.98
CA LEU A 173 24.57 -9.68 1.43
C LEU A 173 23.97 -11.06 1.51
N THR A 174 23.36 -11.42 2.64
CA THR A 174 22.66 -12.70 2.83
C THR A 174 21.50 -12.88 1.85
N ILE A 175 20.70 -11.84 1.65
CA ILE A 175 19.59 -11.85 0.69
C ILE A 175 20.12 -12.07 -0.74
N ILE A 176 21.15 -11.33 -1.14
CA ILE A 176 21.75 -11.44 -2.49
C ILE A 176 22.32 -12.86 -2.71
N ILE A 177 23.05 -13.40 -1.74
CA ILE A 177 23.60 -14.76 -1.81
C ILE A 177 22.46 -15.79 -1.91
N SER A 178 21.39 -15.63 -1.11
CA SER A 178 20.25 -16.55 -1.14
C SER A 178 19.53 -16.53 -2.49
N ILE A 179 19.30 -15.35 -3.07
CA ILE A 179 18.73 -15.23 -4.42
C ILE A 179 19.65 -15.86 -5.46
N GLY A 180 20.94 -15.60 -5.39
CA GLY A 180 21.94 -16.15 -6.31
C GLY A 180 22.01 -17.68 -6.25
N THR A 181 22.01 -18.26 -5.06
CA THR A 181 22.04 -19.73 -4.87
C THR A 181 20.74 -20.40 -5.35
N VAL A 182 19.58 -19.82 -5.05
CA VAL A 182 18.29 -20.33 -5.54
C VAL A 182 18.23 -20.25 -7.07
N SER A 183 18.63 -19.13 -7.67
CA SER A 183 18.66 -18.98 -9.13
C SER A 183 19.61 -19.98 -9.79
N TYR A 184 20.80 -20.17 -9.22
CA TYR A 184 21.76 -21.14 -9.74
C TYR A 184 21.26 -22.58 -9.67
N THR A 185 20.65 -22.97 -8.54
CA THR A 185 20.10 -24.34 -8.39
C THR A 185 18.93 -24.59 -9.34
N HIS A 186 18.08 -23.61 -9.57
CA HIS A 186 16.99 -23.72 -10.55
C HIS A 186 17.50 -23.86 -12.00
N LEU A 187 18.50 -23.09 -12.40
CA LEU A 187 19.10 -23.18 -13.73
C LEU A 187 19.76 -24.54 -13.95
N ARG A 188 20.52 -25.04 -12.98
CA ARG A 188 21.18 -26.34 -13.07
C ARG A 188 20.19 -27.50 -13.09
N ALA A 189 19.10 -27.43 -12.34
CA ALA A 189 18.03 -28.44 -12.37
C ALA A 189 17.34 -28.49 -13.73
N HIS A 190 17.23 -27.37 -14.45
CA HIS A 190 16.67 -27.34 -15.79
C HIS A 190 17.60 -27.96 -16.82
N GLU A 191 18.92 -27.75 -16.73
CA GLU A 191 19.92 -28.36 -17.63
C GLU A 191 19.96 -29.89 -17.50
N THR A 192 19.84 -30.42 -16.28
CA THR A 192 19.86 -31.89 -16.03
C THR A 192 18.57 -32.61 -16.45
N LEU A 193 17.50 -31.87 -16.79
CA LEU A 193 16.25 -32.46 -17.31
C LEU A 193 16.19 -32.44 -18.85
N THR A 194 17.14 -31.80 -19.51
CA THR A 194 17.22 -31.68 -20.98
C THR A 194 18.30 -32.58 -21.61
N ASP A 195 19.14 -33.23 -20.81
CA ASP A 195 20.08 -34.28 -21.21
C ASP A 195 19.48 -35.69 -20.88
#